data_df858d92f41f55e6e6ec7a3b83a238a8
#
_entry.id   df858d92f41f55e6e6ec7a3b83a238a8
#
_cell.length_a   1.000
_cell.length_b   1.000
_cell.length_c   1.000
_cell.angle_alpha   90.00
_cell.angle_beta   90.00
_cell.angle_gamma   90.00
#
_symmetry.space_group_name_H-M   'P 1'
#
loop_
_entity.id
_entity.type
_entity.pdbx_description
1 polymer ?
#
loop_
_entity_poly.entity_id
_entity_poly.type
_entity_poly.pdbx_seq_one_letter_code
_entity_poly.pdbx_strand_id
1 'polypeptide(L)'
;MASVPTGARWIALAAVCLLLVGTALGIAQSGAEPQPTDVKRLYDTSCASCHGTDGRGHGPAADPLNPRPRDFTRGWYKFRSTAADSIPTDDDLYRTIEVGLPGTSMLGWKGILSEAQMRALVAYVKQFSPRFASERPAPVAVTRQIATSPESIQKGRAAYESLGCGACHGEGGAGADAGALKDDWGNDVYAPNLTEPWAFRGGRSAADIYLRLKTGITATPMPSFADTAKDEDLWHVANYVVSLARKPVWEMTADEIKAHYASQAQKDAANPVQRGRSLVSTMACGHCHTPVDREGRALPGLTLAGGAKFRMVVWGDIVTPNLTSDNETGLGRYGDDDIKRAFTRGIKHDGSRMLPFPMGWAAYAHLTPQDQDAIVAYLRTVPPVKNQIPPPARLGLPSFLVAKFQMLIGGKDFPIVIFPGNAGSAGNPAAGPAAAQR
;
A
#
# COMPACT_ATOMS: atom_id res chain seq x y z
N MET A 1 49.07 -18.97 56.82
CA MET A 1 47.86 -18.42 56.14
C MET A 1 48.03 -16.91 56.12
N ALA A 2 48.48 -16.38 55.02
CA ALA A 2 48.72 -14.94 54.82
C ALA A 2 47.42 -14.28 54.32
N SER A 3 46.92 -13.31 55.06
CA SER A 3 45.76 -12.50 54.74
C SER A 3 46.14 -11.44 53.68
N VAL A 4 45.48 -11.48 52.54
CA VAL A 4 45.60 -10.48 51.48
C VAL A 4 44.86 -9.20 51.96
N PRO A 5 45.51 -8.01 51.94
CA PRO A 5 44.88 -6.78 52.39
C PRO A 5 43.72 -6.35 51.51
N THR A 6 42.62 -5.99 52.16
CA THR A 6 41.34 -5.62 51.55
C THR A 6 41.39 -4.43 50.55
N GLY A 7 42.43 -3.61 50.58
CA GLY A 7 42.63 -2.48 49.68
C GLY A 7 42.91 -2.85 48.21
N ALA A 8 43.56 -3.99 47.95
CA ALA A 8 43.88 -4.42 46.61
C ALA A 8 42.68 -4.90 45.78
N ARG A 9 41.59 -5.31 46.41
CA ARG A 9 40.34 -5.73 45.75
C ARG A 9 39.51 -4.58 45.18
N TRP A 10 39.57 -3.43 45.85
CA TRP A 10 38.83 -2.26 45.40
C TRP A 10 39.51 -1.55 44.20
N ILE A 11 40.83 -1.59 44.14
CA ILE A 11 41.60 -1.01 43.01
C ILE A 11 41.39 -1.84 41.74
N ALA A 12 41.30 -3.17 41.85
CA ALA A 12 41.04 -4.04 40.69
C ALA A 12 39.61 -3.89 40.15
N LEU A 13 38.62 -3.72 41.03
CA LEU A 13 37.23 -3.48 40.61
C LEU A 13 37.03 -2.10 39.97
N ALA A 14 37.70 -1.07 40.48
CA ALA A 14 37.66 0.26 39.88
C ALA A 14 38.33 0.32 38.48
N ALA A 15 39.43 -0.42 38.27
CA ALA A 15 40.11 -0.52 36.97
C ALA A 15 39.26 -1.28 35.93
N VAL A 16 38.53 -2.32 36.33
CA VAL A 16 37.62 -3.06 35.43
C VAL A 16 36.41 -2.22 35.08
N CYS A 17 35.84 -1.46 36.01
CA CYS A 17 34.73 -0.54 35.73
C CYS A 17 35.15 0.62 34.79
N LEU A 18 36.36 1.17 34.93
CA LEU A 18 36.88 2.21 34.07
C LEU A 18 37.17 1.69 32.63
N LEU A 19 37.61 0.44 32.49
CA LEU A 19 37.78 -0.21 31.19
C LEU A 19 36.44 -0.51 30.51
N LEU A 20 35.40 -0.86 31.27
CA LEU A 20 34.06 -1.10 30.70
C LEU A 20 33.34 0.20 30.34
N VAL A 21 33.57 1.29 31.04
CA VAL A 21 33.00 2.60 30.70
C VAL A 21 33.75 3.22 29.53
N GLY A 22 35.07 2.99 29.39
CA GLY A 22 35.87 3.46 28.26
C GLY A 22 35.48 2.78 26.92
N THR A 23 35.02 1.52 26.94
CA THR A 23 34.54 0.82 25.75
C THR A 23 33.07 1.17 25.38
N ALA A 24 32.28 1.68 26.31
CA ALA A 24 30.90 2.13 26.04
C ALA A 24 30.83 3.54 25.42
N LEU A 25 31.84 4.38 25.59
CA LEU A 25 31.91 5.73 25.01
C LEU A 25 32.56 5.78 23.60
N GLY A 26 33.05 4.63 23.11
CA GLY A 26 33.72 4.53 21.78
C GLY A 26 32.80 4.13 20.63
N ILE A 27 31.50 3.92 20.83
CA ILE A 27 30.51 3.81 19.75
C ILE A 27 30.00 5.21 19.43
N ALA A 28 30.89 6.10 19.00
CA ALA A 28 30.51 7.21 18.17
C ALA A 28 29.91 6.57 16.92
N GLN A 29 28.61 6.74 16.72
CA GLN A 29 27.95 6.43 15.45
C GLN A 29 28.73 7.18 14.38
N SER A 30 29.60 6.47 13.70
CA SER A 30 30.23 7.00 12.49
C SER A 30 29.07 7.27 11.53
N GLY A 31 28.79 8.53 11.25
CA GLY A 31 27.87 8.97 10.20
C GLY A 31 28.45 8.64 8.82
N ALA A 32 28.92 7.40 8.62
CA ALA A 32 29.33 6.91 7.33
C ALA A 32 28.09 6.88 6.44
N GLU A 33 28.17 7.58 5.31
CA GLU A 33 27.14 7.46 4.28
C GLU A 33 26.92 5.98 3.95
N PRO A 34 25.65 5.54 3.82
CA PRO A 34 25.36 4.14 3.53
C PRO A 34 26.06 3.73 2.24
N GLN A 35 26.85 2.66 2.30
CA GLN A 35 27.54 2.13 1.13
C GLN A 35 26.55 1.68 0.06
N PRO A 36 26.87 1.67 -1.23
CA PRO A 36 25.97 1.27 -2.32
C PRO A 36 25.32 -0.09 -2.12
N THR A 37 26.03 -1.05 -1.55
CA THR A 37 25.50 -2.38 -1.18
C THR A 37 24.46 -2.31 -0.08
N ASP A 38 24.59 -1.36 0.84
CA ASP A 38 23.66 -1.20 1.94
C ASP A 38 22.36 -0.53 1.49
N VAL A 39 22.41 0.43 0.57
CA VAL A 39 21.22 1.10 0.05
C VAL A 39 20.41 0.15 -0.84
N LYS A 40 21.04 -0.70 -1.64
CA LYS A 40 20.35 -1.73 -2.41
C LYS A 40 19.62 -2.70 -1.47
N ARG A 41 20.32 -3.20 -0.45
CA ARG A 41 19.71 -4.07 0.55
C ARG A 41 18.56 -3.38 1.27
N LEU A 42 18.71 -2.10 1.63
CA LEU A 42 17.66 -1.31 2.25
C LEU A 42 16.44 -1.19 1.33
N TYR A 43 16.64 -0.93 0.04
CA TYR A 43 15.58 -0.91 -0.96
C TYR A 43 14.89 -2.27 -1.08
N ASP A 44 15.67 -3.34 -1.22
CA ASP A 44 15.15 -4.70 -1.40
C ASP A 44 14.29 -5.15 -0.20
N THR A 45 14.68 -4.79 1.01
CA THR A 45 13.94 -5.18 2.23
C THR A 45 12.75 -4.28 2.55
N SER A 46 12.77 -3.01 2.15
CA SER A 46 11.79 -2.02 2.60
C SER A 46 10.85 -1.54 1.48
N CYS A 47 11.27 -1.60 0.23
CA CYS A 47 10.57 -0.98 -0.89
C CYS A 47 10.15 -1.99 -1.97
N ALA A 48 11.01 -2.99 -2.25
CA ALA A 48 10.84 -3.89 -3.39
C ALA A 48 9.60 -4.79 -3.29
N SER A 49 9.08 -5.05 -2.08
CA SER A 49 7.83 -5.81 -1.90
C SER A 49 6.65 -5.20 -2.67
N CYS A 50 6.62 -3.88 -2.81
CA CYS A 50 5.61 -3.16 -3.59
C CYS A 50 6.17 -2.69 -4.95
N HIS A 51 7.37 -2.11 -4.97
CA HIS A 51 7.93 -1.47 -6.15
C HIS A 51 8.71 -2.41 -7.08
N GLY A 52 8.95 -3.67 -6.68
CA GLY A 52 9.80 -4.61 -7.42
C GLY A 52 11.29 -4.31 -7.28
N THR A 53 12.14 -5.31 -7.40
CA THR A 53 13.61 -5.15 -7.38
C THR A 53 14.11 -4.42 -8.62
N ASP A 54 13.30 -4.39 -9.68
CA ASP A 54 13.53 -3.69 -10.94
C ASP A 54 12.87 -2.31 -11.01
N GLY A 55 12.20 -1.87 -9.94
CA GLY A 55 11.52 -0.58 -9.85
C GLY A 55 10.28 -0.40 -10.70
N ARG A 56 9.72 -1.47 -11.29
CA ARG A 56 8.57 -1.42 -12.21
C ARG A 56 7.20 -1.35 -11.53
N GLY A 57 7.13 -1.35 -10.21
CA GLY A 57 5.87 -1.29 -9.48
C GLY A 57 5.09 -2.62 -9.46
N HIS A 58 5.73 -3.73 -9.77
CA HIS A 58 5.14 -5.07 -9.83
C HIS A 58 5.74 -6.00 -8.76
N GLY A 59 6.04 -5.46 -7.58
CA GLY A 59 6.46 -6.27 -6.45
C GLY A 59 5.36 -7.25 -6.01
N PRO A 60 5.71 -8.28 -5.22
CA PRO A 60 4.77 -9.34 -4.83
C PRO A 60 3.52 -8.83 -4.08
N ALA A 61 3.61 -7.69 -3.44
CA ALA A 61 2.49 -7.05 -2.75
C ALA A 61 1.72 -6.02 -3.62
N ALA A 62 2.11 -5.81 -4.89
CA ALA A 62 1.58 -4.72 -5.70
C ALA A 62 0.15 -4.93 -6.23
N ASP A 63 -0.20 -6.18 -6.59
CA ASP A 63 -1.45 -6.48 -7.31
C ASP A 63 -2.73 -6.06 -6.60
N PRO A 64 -2.90 -6.26 -5.27
CA PRO A 64 -4.11 -5.83 -4.59
C PRO A 64 -4.15 -4.33 -4.30
N LEU A 65 -3.04 -3.60 -4.53
CA LEU A 65 -2.96 -2.19 -4.15
C LEU A 65 -3.66 -1.27 -5.15
N ASN A 66 -4.45 -0.36 -4.62
CA ASN A 66 -5.05 0.74 -5.38
C ASN A 66 -4.90 2.05 -4.59
N PRO A 67 -4.13 3.03 -5.10
CA PRO A 67 -3.42 3.01 -6.39
C PRO A 67 -2.25 2.02 -6.42
N ARG A 68 -1.93 1.56 -7.62
CA ARG A 68 -0.76 0.71 -7.88
C ARG A 68 0.54 1.43 -7.48
N PRO A 69 1.56 0.68 -7.00
CA PRO A 69 2.89 1.23 -6.78
C PRO A 69 3.46 1.85 -8.05
N ARG A 70 4.25 2.90 -7.89
CA ARG A 70 4.84 3.63 -9.01
C ARG A 70 5.87 2.78 -9.76
N ASP A 71 5.77 2.77 -11.08
CA ASP A 71 6.83 2.35 -11.99
C ASP A 71 7.88 3.47 -12.07
N PHE A 72 9.04 3.27 -11.46
CA PHE A 72 10.14 4.23 -11.45
C PHE A 72 10.89 4.31 -12.79
N THR A 73 10.82 3.26 -13.61
CA THR A 73 11.60 3.18 -14.85
C THR A 73 11.19 4.24 -15.87
N ARG A 74 9.96 4.73 -15.79
CA ARG A 74 9.46 5.80 -16.66
C ARG A 74 9.89 7.21 -16.22
N GLY A 75 10.37 7.38 -14.98
CA GLY A 75 10.70 8.69 -14.43
C GLY A 75 9.50 9.62 -14.30
N TRP A 76 8.28 9.07 -14.21
CA TRP A 76 7.03 9.81 -14.04
C TRP A 76 6.55 9.74 -12.59
N TYR A 77 6.50 10.87 -11.94
CA TYR A 77 6.12 10.98 -10.53
C TYR A 77 4.92 11.91 -10.35
N LYS A 78 3.95 11.49 -9.55
CA LYS A 78 2.67 12.20 -9.36
C LYS A 78 2.85 13.50 -8.55
N PHE A 79 3.66 13.46 -7.49
CA PHE A 79 3.80 14.57 -6.54
C PHE A 79 5.19 15.18 -6.70
N ARG A 80 5.24 16.34 -7.34
CA ARG A 80 6.48 17.05 -7.66
C ARG A 80 6.26 18.56 -7.65
N SER A 81 7.33 19.31 -7.56
CA SER A 81 7.38 20.77 -7.65
C SER A 81 7.83 21.28 -9.04
N THR A 82 7.94 20.38 -10.01
CA THR A 82 8.42 20.65 -11.37
C THR A 82 7.25 20.74 -12.36
N ALA A 83 7.49 21.34 -13.51
CA ALA A 83 6.52 21.49 -14.59
C ALA A 83 5.94 20.11 -15.03
N ALA A 84 4.79 20.15 -15.69
CA ALA A 84 4.18 18.95 -16.27
C ALA A 84 5.23 18.19 -17.09
N ASP A 85 5.23 16.85 -16.97
CA ASP A 85 6.15 15.94 -17.67
C ASP A 85 7.66 16.07 -17.31
N SER A 86 8.06 17.03 -16.48
CA SER A 86 9.44 17.12 -15.97
C SER A 86 9.68 16.07 -14.89
N ILE A 87 10.95 15.65 -14.76
CA ILE A 87 11.37 14.82 -13.63
C ILE A 87 11.26 15.60 -12.31
N PRO A 88 10.99 14.92 -11.18
CA PRO A 88 10.94 15.56 -9.86
C PRO A 88 12.31 16.03 -9.39
N THR A 89 12.31 16.94 -8.42
CA THR A 89 13.51 17.26 -7.64
C THR A 89 13.83 16.14 -6.65
N ASP A 90 15.05 16.13 -6.13
CA ASP A 90 15.45 15.22 -5.06
C ASP A 90 14.61 15.42 -3.79
N ASP A 91 14.23 16.66 -3.50
CA ASP A 91 13.38 17.00 -2.36
C ASP A 91 11.92 16.52 -2.54
N ASP A 92 11.39 16.50 -3.76
CA ASP A 92 10.07 15.91 -4.03
C ASP A 92 10.06 14.40 -3.71
N LEU A 93 11.11 13.68 -4.15
CA LEU A 93 11.27 12.26 -3.87
C LEU A 93 11.51 12.01 -2.38
N TYR A 94 12.39 12.80 -1.77
CA TYR A 94 12.68 12.74 -0.34
C TYR A 94 11.41 12.94 0.49
N ARG A 95 10.65 14.01 0.22
CA ARG A 95 9.38 14.28 0.90
C ARG A 95 8.41 13.11 0.80
N THR A 96 8.31 12.50 -0.39
CA THR A 96 7.42 11.33 -0.59
C THR A 96 7.87 10.13 0.24
N ILE A 97 9.16 9.87 0.37
CA ILE A 97 9.69 8.82 1.24
C ILE A 97 9.48 9.19 2.72
N GLU A 98 9.81 10.43 3.09
CA GLU A 98 9.74 10.89 4.48
C GLU A 98 8.32 10.78 5.05
N VAL A 99 7.32 11.33 4.35
CA VAL A 99 5.95 11.46 4.87
C VAL A 99 5.00 10.37 4.37
N GLY A 100 5.39 9.62 3.35
CA GLY A 100 4.51 8.66 2.67
C GLY A 100 3.40 9.34 1.88
N LEU A 101 2.42 8.55 1.47
CA LEU A 101 1.25 9.00 0.72
C LEU A 101 -0.02 8.64 1.49
N PRO A 102 -0.64 9.58 2.21
CA PRO A 102 -1.85 9.34 2.99
C PRO A 102 -2.95 8.62 2.19
N GLY A 103 -3.65 7.69 2.83
CA GLY A 103 -4.70 6.88 2.19
C GLY A 103 -4.19 5.87 1.16
N THR A 104 -2.90 5.53 1.21
CA THR A 104 -2.29 4.46 0.40
C THR A 104 -1.42 3.55 1.26
N SER A 105 -0.94 2.46 0.68
CA SER A 105 0.02 1.55 1.33
C SER A 105 1.46 2.07 1.34
N MET A 106 1.74 3.24 0.74
CA MET A 106 3.05 3.90 0.82
C MET A 106 3.19 4.62 2.15
N LEU A 107 3.82 3.97 3.11
CA LEU A 107 4.06 4.50 4.45
C LEU A 107 5.15 5.58 4.43
N GLY A 108 5.08 6.52 5.39
CA GLY A 108 6.18 7.44 5.65
C GLY A 108 7.28 6.77 6.46
N TRP A 109 8.52 7.12 6.14
CA TRP A 109 9.70 6.53 6.78
C TRP A 109 10.35 7.45 7.81
N LYS A 110 9.76 8.63 8.06
CA LYS A 110 10.22 9.54 9.11
C LYS A 110 10.23 8.85 10.48
N GLY A 111 11.34 8.92 11.18
CA GLY A 111 11.52 8.26 12.49
C GLY A 111 11.82 6.75 12.41
N ILE A 112 11.77 6.14 11.21
CA ILE A 112 12.17 4.75 10.97
C ILE A 112 13.54 4.72 10.30
N LEU A 113 13.73 5.53 9.27
CA LEU A 113 15.00 5.70 8.55
C LEU A 113 15.62 7.06 8.89
N SER A 114 16.95 7.12 8.90
CA SER A 114 17.67 8.38 9.00
C SER A 114 17.51 9.20 7.72
N GLU A 115 17.75 10.51 7.80
CA GLU A 115 17.76 11.38 6.62
C GLU A 115 18.77 10.90 5.57
N ALA A 116 19.97 10.50 5.99
CA ALA A 116 21.00 9.97 5.10
C ALA A 116 20.53 8.70 4.35
N GLN A 117 19.84 7.79 5.03
CA GLN A 117 19.26 6.60 4.41
C GLN A 117 18.17 6.95 3.41
N MET A 118 17.28 7.88 3.74
CA MET A 118 16.21 8.33 2.83
C MET A 118 16.79 9.04 1.60
N ARG A 119 17.82 9.89 1.75
CA ARG A 119 18.52 10.53 0.62
C ARG A 119 19.28 9.51 -0.23
N ALA A 120 19.89 8.50 0.36
CA ALA A 120 20.51 7.41 -0.37
C ALA A 120 19.47 6.60 -1.19
N LEU A 121 18.27 6.36 -0.62
CA LEU A 121 17.14 5.75 -1.36
C LEU A 121 16.66 6.64 -2.51
N VAL A 122 16.62 7.97 -2.36
CA VAL A 122 16.33 8.89 -3.47
C VAL A 122 17.33 8.70 -4.61
N ALA A 123 18.65 8.70 -4.29
CA ALA A 123 19.69 8.49 -5.28
C ALA A 123 19.58 7.10 -5.94
N TYR A 124 19.21 6.07 -5.18
CA TYR A 124 19.01 4.72 -5.70
C TYR A 124 17.80 4.62 -6.63
N VAL A 125 16.65 5.18 -6.23
CA VAL A 125 15.41 5.16 -7.03
C VAL A 125 15.59 5.90 -8.37
N LYS A 126 16.35 6.96 -8.41
CA LYS A 126 16.68 7.70 -9.65
C LYS A 126 17.41 6.84 -10.67
N GLN A 127 18.17 5.81 -10.25
CA GLN A 127 18.89 4.92 -11.17
C GLN A 127 17.98 4.03 -12.02
N PHE A 128 16.72 3.83 -11.62
CA PHE A 128 15.78 3.05 -12.41
C PHE A 128 15.36 3.73 -13.72
N SER A 129 15.50 5.05 -13.83
CA SER A 129 15.12 5.78 -15.05
C SER A 129 16.29 6.57 -15.66
N PRO A 130 16.58 6.36 -16.96
CA PRO A 130 17.61 7.10 -17.67
C PRO A 130 17.34 8.62 -17.74
N ARG A 131 16.10 9.04 -17.53
CA ARG A 131 15.72 10.46 -17.56
C ARG A 131 16.50 11.29 -16.53
N PHE A 132 16.80 10.73 -15.36
CA PHE A 132 17.58 11.44 -14.34
C PHE A 132 19.06 11.68 -14.73
N ALA A 133 19.59 10.93 -15.69
CA ALA A 133 20.92 11.16 -16.22
C ALA A 133 20.92 12.24 -17.32
N SER A 134 19.84 12.34 -18.09
CA SER A 134 19.77 13.21 -19.29
C SER A 134 18.99 14.50 -19.09
N GLU A 135 18.06 14.54 -18.12
CA GLU A 135 17.19 15.69 -17.88
C GLU A 135 17.59 16.43 -16.59
N ARG A 136 17.16 17.69 -16.51
CA ARG A 136 17.24 18.49 -15.29
C ARG A 136 15.82 18.80 -14.81
N PRO A 137 15.54 18.75 -13.49
CA PRO A 137 14.27 19.20 -12.96
C PRO A 137 14.00 20.66 -13.35
N ALA A 138 12.76 20.94 -13.76
CA ALA A 138 12.29 22.29 -14.08
C ALA A 138 11.25 22.75 -13.03
N PRO A 139 11.67 23.25 -11.85
CA PRO A 139 10.75 23.72 -10.81
C PRO A 139 9.85 24.82 -11.32
N VAL A 140 8.55 24.74 -10.99
CA VAL A 140 7.61 25.82 -11.32
C VAL A 140 7.79 27.01 -10.37
N ALA A 141 7.65 28.22 -10.91
CA ALA A 141 7.62 29.41 -10.08
C ALA A 141 6.36 29.40 -9.21
N VAL A 142 6.52 29.51 -7.90
CA VAL A 142 5.44 29.69 -6.94
C VAL A 142 5.33 31.18 -6.65
N THR A 143 4.20 31.80 -7.04
CA THR A 143 3.94 33.20 -6.78
C THR A 143 3.59 33.45 -5.30
N ARG A 144 3.50 34.72 -4.91
CA ARG A 144 3.14 35.08 -3.53
C ARG A 144 1.77 34.51 -3.19
N GLN A 145 1.71 33.79 -2.08
CA GLN A 145 0.45 33.22 -1.58
C GLN A 145 -0.58 34.30 -1.25
N ILE A 146 -1.80 34.09 -1.72
CA ILE A 146 -2.96 34.91 -1.34
C ILE A 146 -3.53 34.39 -0.03
N ALA A 147 -3.73 35.27 0.94
CA ALA A 147 -4.31 34.92 2.21
C ALA A 147 -5.75 34.40 2.05
N THR A 148 -6.12 33.41 2.84
CA THR A 148 -7.49 32.89 2.88
C THR A 148 -8.41 33.94 3.47
N SER A 149 -9.47 34.32 2.73
CA SER A 149 -10.50 35.28 3.15
C SER A 149 -11.85 34.86 2.53
N PRO A 150 -12.98 35.33 3.05
CA PRO A 150 -14.30 35.07 2.45
C PRO A 150 -14.36 35.47 0.96
N GLU A 151 -13.75 36.57 0.58
CA GLU A 151 -13.67 37.01 -0.81
C GLU A 151 -12.83 36.06 -1.66
N SER A 152 -11.65 35.62 -1.16
CA SER A 152 -10.80 34.66 -1.86
C SER A 152 -11.51 33.32 -2.05
N ILE A 153 -12.25 32.87 -1.04
CA ILE A 153 -13.03 31.61 -1.11
C ILE A 153 -14.14 31.75 -2.16
N GLN A 154 -14.84 32.89 -2.22
CA GLN A 154 -15.88 33.11 -3.22
C GLN A 154 -15.32 33.13 -4.65
N LYS A 155 -14.20 33.84 -4.88
CA LYS A 155 -13.48 33.85 -6.16
C LYS A 155 -13.02 32.45 -6.51
N GLY A 156 -12.49 31.70 -5.53
CA GLY A 156 -12.04 30.34 -5.71
C GLY A 156 -13.15 29.37 -6.10
N ARG A 157 -14.35 29.53 -5.52
CA ARG A 157 -15.52 28.75 -5.93
C ARG A 157 -15.88 29.03 -7.39
N ALA A 158 -15.95 30.28 -7.80
CA ALA A 158 -16.23 30.65 -9.18
C ALA A 158 -15.18 30.11 -10.16
N ALA A 159 -13.90 30.19 -9.77
CA ALA A 159 -12.81 29.61 -10.57
C ALA A 159 -12.87 28.07 -10.62
N TYR A 160 -13.22 27.39 -9.52
CA TYR A 160 -13.44 25.95 -9.46
C TYR A 160 -14.53 25.49 -10.45
N GLU A 161 -15.63 26.23 -10.51
CA GLU A 161 -16.74 25.98 -11.43
C GLU A 161 -16.29 26.25 -12.89
N SER A 162 -15.67 27.40 -13.18
CA SER A 162 -15.26 27.79 -14.54
C SER A 162 -14.14 26.93 -15.12
N LEU A 163 -13.23 26.40 -14.29
CA LEU A 163 -12.18 25.47 -14.70
C LEU A 163 -12.67 24.01 -14.79
N GLY A 164 -13.94 23.74 -14.52
CA GLY A 164 -14.55 22.43 -14.66
C GLY A 164 -14.10 21.40 -13.62
N CYS A 165 -13.58 21.82 -12.46
CA CYS A 165 -13.07 20.92 -11.43
C CYS A 165 -14.17 19.99 -10.89
N GLY A 166 -15.42 20.48 -10.83
CA GLY A 166 -16.60 19.74 -10.38
C GLY A 166 -16.89 18.48 -11.19
N ALA A 167 -16.51 18.42 -12.48
CA ALA A 167 -16.72 17.25 -13.31
C ALA A 167 -16.05 15.96 -12.77
N CYS A 168 -14.91 16.11 -12.10
CA CYS A 168 -14.20 15.00 -11.48
C CYS A 168 -14.35 14.97 -9.96
N HIS A 169 -14.30 16.15 -9.31
CA HIS A 169 -14.29 16.29 -7.86
C HIS A 169 -15.68 16.54 -7.24
N GLY A 170 -16.73 16.62 -8.07
CA GLY A 170 -18.08 16.98 -7.62
C GLY A 170 -18.23 18.47 -7.30
N GLU A 171 -19.43 19.02 -7.35
CA GLU A 171 -19.70 20.45 -7.10
C GLU A 171 -19.28 20.89 -5.69
N GLY A 172 -19.46 20.02 -4.70
CA GLY A 172 -19.03 20.23 -3.31
C GLY A 172 -17.66 19.65 -2.96
N GLY A 173 -16.89 19.18 -3.93
CA GLY A 173 -15.56 18.60 -3.72
C GLY A 173 -15.58 17.19 -3.13
N ALA A 174 -16.72 16.50 -3.04
CA ALA A 174 -16.83 15.18 -2.41
C ALA A 174 -16.21 14.02 -3.22
N GLY A 175 -15.86 14.24 -4.48
CA GLY A 175 -14.99 13.37 -5.27
C GLY A 175 -15.61 12.13 -5.91
N ALA A 176 -16.84 11.79 -5.62
CA ALA A 176 -17.38 10.48 -5.99
C ALA A 176 -18.08 10.40 -7.36
N ASP A 177 -18.39 11.55 -7.98
CA ASP A 177 -19.38 11.58 -9.09
C ASP A 177 -18.80 11.09 -10.43
N ALA A 178 -17.50 11.22 -10.65
CA ALA A 178 -16.85 10.78 -11.90
C ALA A 178 -16.61 9.26 -11.97
N GLY A 179 -16.83 8.53 -10.88
CA GLY A 179 -16.53 7.09 -10.84
C GLY A 179 -15.04 6.76 -11.03
N ALA A 180 -14.77 5.59 -11.60
CA ALA A 180 -13.41 5.16 -11.90
C ALA A 180 -12.90 5.83 -13.18
N LEU A 181 -11.83 6.59 -13.05
CA LEU A 181 -11.05 7.13 -14.16
C LEU A 181 -9.87 6.20 -14.46
N LYS A 182 -9.19 6.38 -15.58
CA LYS A 182 -8.00 5.59 -15.93
C LYS A 182 -6.73 6.44 -15.89
N ASP A 183 -5.67 5.87 -15.31
CA ASP A 183 -4.33 6.44 -15.47
C ASP A 183 -3.70 5.96 -16.79
N ASP A 184 -2.52 6.50 -17.16
CA ASP A 184 -1.85 6.17 -18.43
C ASP A 184 -1.34 4.72 -18.51
N TRP A 185 -1.44 3.95 -17.42
CA TRP A 185 -1.18 2.50 -17.42
C TRP A 185 -2.46 1.66 -17.48
N GLY A 186 -3.64 2.34 -17.61
CA GLY A 186 -4.94 1.68 -17.64
C GLY A 186 -5.48 1.27 -16.28
N ASN A 187 -4.82 1.64 -15.18
CA ASN A 187 -5.32 1.35 -13.84
C ASN A 187 -6.44 2.31 -13.44
N ASP A 188 -7.34 1.82 -12.60
CA ASP A 188 -8.38 2.66 -12.01
C ASP A 188 -7.78 3.68 -11.05
N VAL A 189 -8.14 4.93 -11.24
CA VAL A 189 -7.87 6.04 -10.32
C VAL A 189 -9.15 6.79 -10.02
N TYR A 190 -9.22 7.39 -8.84
CA TYR A 190 -10.40 8.12 -8.41
C TYR A 190 -10.01 9.54 -8.04
N ALA A 191 -10.84 10.50 -8.41
CA ALA A 191 -10.69 11.86 -7.91
C ALA A 191 -10.83 11.88 -6.39
N PRO A 192 -9.88 12.50 -5.65
CA PRO A 192 -9.95 12.53 -4.19
C PRO A 192 -11.14 13.34 -3.70
N ASN A 193 -11.66 12.97 -2.54
CA ASN A 193 -12.60 13.77 -1.77
C ASN A 193 -11.88 15.00 -1.21
N LEU A 194 -12.18 16.17 -1.75
CA LEU A 194 -11.53 17.44 -1.36
C LEU A 194 -12.00 17.94 0.02
N THR A 195 -13.04 17.34 0.60
CA THR A 195 -13.48 17.65 1.96
C THR A 195 -12.68 16.92 3.04
N GLU A 196 -11.73 16.03 2.63
CA GLU A 196 -10.92 15.20 3.50
C GLU A 196 -9.42 15.50 3.35
N PRO A 197 -8.94 16.66 3.82
CA PRO A 197 -7.56 17.09 3.59
C PRO A 197 -6.51 16.14 4.21
N TRP A 198 -6.88 15.35 5.21
CA TRP A 198 -5.97 14.33 5.80
C TRP A 198 -5.62 13.19 4.85
N ALA A 199 -6.40 12.99 3.77
CA ALA A 199 -6.15 12.00 2.72
C ALA A 199 -5.38 12.59 1.52
N PHE A 200 -5.01 13.87 1.53
CA PHE A 200 -4.29 14.50 0.42
C PHE A 200 -2.84 14.01 0.36
N ARG A 201 -2.50 13.33 -0.73
CA ARG A 201 -1.19 12.72 -0.93
C ARG A 201 -0.08 13.72 -1.26
N GLY A 202 -0.45 14.85 -1.85
CA GLY A 202 0.48 15.92 -2.25
C GLY A 202 0.68 17.02 -1.22
N GLY A 203 0.13 16.88 -0.01
CA GLY A 203 0.06 17.91 1.01
C GLY A 203 -1.30 18.60 1.04
N ARG A 204 -1.61 19.31 2.14
CA ARG A 204 -2.95 19.84 2.45
C ARG A 204 -3.02 21.35 2.67
N SER A 205 -1.89 22.02 2.65
CA SER A 205 -1.88 23.49 2.73
C SER A 205 -2.35 24.12 1.43
N ALA A 206 -2.78 25.38 1.47
CA ALA A 206 -3.11 26.10 0.26
C ALA A 206 -1.95 26.14 -0.75
N ALA A 207 -0.69 26.20 -0.27
CA ALA A 207 0.49 26.13 -1.11
C ALA A 207 0.68 24.76 -1.78
N ASP A 208 0.42 23.67 -1.05
CA ASP A 208 0.48 22.33 -1.62
C ASP A 208 -0.60 22.13 -2.70
N ILE A 209 -1.82 22.64 -2.46
CA ILE A 209 -2.94 22.54 -3.40
C ILE A 209 -2.65 23.40 -4.64
N TYR A 210 -2.22 24.65 -4.45
CA TYR A 210 -1.77 25.52 -5.55
C TYR A 210 -0.73 24.82 -6.42
N LEU A 211 0.27 24.19 -5.79
CA LEU A 211 1.32 23.48 -6.51
C LEU A 211 0.73 22.32 -7.32
N ARG A 212 -0.26 21.59 -6.80
CA ARG A 212 -0.95 20.51 -7.54
C ARG A 212 -1.74 21.03 -8.72
N LEU A 213 -2.42 22.16 -8.57
CA LEU A 213 -3.11 22.82 -9.69
C LEU A 213 -2.10 23.25 -10.77
N LYS A 214 -0.98 23.82 -10.36
CA LYS A 214 0.04 24.31 -11.29
C LYS A 214 0.80 23.19 -12.01
N THR A 215 1.08 22.08 -11.34
CA THR A 215 1.87 20.97 -11.92
C THR A 215 1.03 19.85 -12.51
N GLY A 216 -0.25 19.77 -12.17
CA GLY A 216 -1.05 18.59 -12.41
C GLY A 216 -0.53 17.36 -11.66
N ILE A 217 -1.10 16.20 -11.96
CA ILE A 217 -0.67 14.92 -11.42
C ILE A 217 -0.33 13.99 -12.59
N THR A 218 0.95 13.88 -12.93
CA THR A 218 1.45 13.14 -14.09
C THR A 218 0.85 11.75 -14.20
N ALA A 219 0.54 11.36 -15.41
CA ALA A 219 -0.06 10.07 -15.77
C ALA A 219 -1.43 9.82 -15.13
N THR A 220 -2.19 10.89 -14.84
CA THR A 220 -3.59 10.82 -14.41
C THR A 220 -4.41 11.87 -15.13
N PRO A 221 -5.76 11.75 -15.14
CA PRO A 221 -6.62 12.76 -15.74
C PRO A 221 -6.57 14.16 -15.08
N MET A 222 -5.86 14.35 -13.95
CA MET A 222 -5.72 15.68 -13.33
C MET A 222 -4.67 16.52 -14.09
N PRO A 223 -5.08 17.49 -14.91
CA PRO A 223 -4.18 18.27 -15.75
C PRO A 223 -3.41 19.32 -14.96
N SER A 224 -2.36 19.89 -15.58
CA SER A 224 -1.78 21.15 -15.17
C SER A 224 -2.67 22.31 -15.62
N PHE A 225 -2.87 23.30 -14.76
CA PHE A 225 -3.57 24.53 -15.09
C PHE A 225 -2.59 25.70 -15.27
N ALA A 226 -1.29 25.46 -15.38
CA ALA A 226 -0.27 26.52 -15.49
C ALA A 226 -0.49 27.44 -16.69
N ASP A 227 -0.95 26.87 -17.83
CA ASP A 227 -1.13 27.60 -19.09
C ASP A 227 -2.59 28.03 -19.32
N THR A 228 -3.53 27.54 -18.50
CA THR A 228 -4.97 27.77 -18.70
C THR A 228 -5.62 28.67 -17.68
N ALA A 229 -4.96 28.90 -16.55
CA ALA A 229 -5.45 29.76 -15.47
C ALA A 229 -4.34 30.69 -14.95
N LYS A 230 -4.75 31.87 -14.47
CA LYS A 230 -3.83 32.80 -13.82
C LYS A 230 -3.44 32.27 -12.45
N ASP A 231 -2.23 32.58 -12.02
CA ASP A 231 -1.72 32.19 -10.68
C ASP A 231 -2.63 32.69 -9.55
N GLU A 232 -3.24 33.88 -9.72
CA GLU A 232 -4.20 34.41 -8.77
C GLU A 232 -5.44 33.52 -8.63
N ASP A 233 -6.00 33.05 -9.74
CA ASP A 233 -7.16 32.15 -9.75
C ASP A 233 -6.81 30.80 -9.10
N LEU A 234 -5.61 30.28 -9.37
CA LEU A 234 -5.14 29.03 -8.73
C LEU A 234 -5.00 29.18 -7.21
N TRP A 235 -4.54 30.33 -6.71
CA TRP A 235 -4.51 30.62 -5.27
C TRP A 235 -5.92 30.70 -4.67
N HIS A 236 -6.86 31.34 -5.38
CA HIS A 236 -8.26 31.39 -4.94
C HIS A 236 -8.89 30.00 -4.90
N VAL A 237 -8.67 29.15 -5.93
CA VAL A 237 -9.12 27.74 -5.91
C VAL A 237 -8.49 26.98 -4.76
N ALA A 238 -7.20 27.16 -4.49
CA ALA A 238 -6.54 26.52 -3.35
C ALA A 238 -7.18 26.91 -2.02
N ASN A 239 -7.49 28.19 -1.81
CA ASN A 239 -8.18 28.68 -0.61
C ASN A 239 -9.62 28.14 -0.52
N TYR A 240 -10.33 28.03 -1.65
CA TYR A 240 -11.65 27.39 -1.69
C TYR A 240 -11.57 25.92 -1.29
N VAL A 241 -10.63 25.14 -1.86
CA VAL A 241 -10.45 23.72 -1.51
C VAL A 241 -10.10 23.54 -0.03
N VAL A 242 -9.24 24.41 0.53
CA VAL A 242 -8.98 24.40 1.99
C VAL A 242 -10.26 24.64 2.79
N SER A 243 -11.15 25.51 2.32
CA SER A 243 -12.41 25.82 3.00
C SER A 243 -13.44 24.69 2.97
N LEU A 244 -13.28 23.72 2.06
CA LEU A 244 -14.14 22.54 2.00
C LEU A 244 -13.85 21.50 3.11
N ALA A 245 -12.75 21.67 3.85
CA ALA A 245 -12.31 20.75 4.87
C ALA A 245 -13.40 20.47 5.90
N ARG A 246 -13.80 19.23 6.05
CA ARG A 246 -14.67 18.79 7.12
C ARG A 246 -13.86 18.34 8.34
N LYS A 247 -14.53 18.22 9.47
CA LYS A 247 -13.95 17.72 10.70
C LYS A 247 -13.63 16.22 10.55
N PRO A 248 -12.41 15.75 10.86
CA PRO A 248 -12.09 14.34 10.79
C PRO A 248 -12.80 13.55 11.89
N VAL A 249 -13.07 12.27 11.63
CA VAL A 249 -13.86 11.41 12.52
C VAL A 249 -13.28 11.36 13.94
N TRP A 250 -11.97 11.35 14.09
CA TRP A 250 -11.31 11.32 15.42
C TRP A 250 -11.43 12.63 16.23
N GLU A 251 -11.94 13.69 15.63
CA GLU A 251 -12.24 14.97 16.29
C GLU A 251 -13.74 15.20 16.45
N MET A 252 -14.59 14.28 15.96
CA MET A 252 -16.04 14.38 16.00
C MET A 252 -16.57 13.99 17.39
N THR A 253 -17.70 14.60 17.76
CA THR A 253 -18.52 14.16 18.90
C THR A 253 -19.22 12.84 18.58
N ALA A 254 -19.76 12.15 19.59
CA ALA A 254 -20.49 10.91 19.41
C ALA A 254 -21.69 11.02 18.44
N ASP A 255 -22.42 12.15 18.49
CA ASP A 255 -23.56 12.39 17.61
C ASP A 255 -23.12 12.67 16.16
N GLU A 256 -22.04 13.45 15.98
CA GLU A 256 -21.42 13.67 14.67
C GLU A 256 -20.91 12.36 14.06
N ILE A 257 -20.27 11.49 14.88
CA ILE A 257 -19.81 10.17 14.46
C ILE A 257 -21.00 9.32 13.99
N LYS A 258 -22.09 9.28 14.77
CA LYS A 258 -23.29 8.51 14.42
C LYS A 258 -23.91 8.99 13.11
N ALA A 259 -24.04 10.30 12.93
CA ALA A 259 -24.58 10.89 11.70
C ALA A 259 -23.65 10.62 10.49
N HIS A 260 -22.34 10.70 10.68
CA HIS A 260 -21.33 10.41 9.64
C HIS A 260 -21.46 8.96 9.15
N TYR A 261 -21.48 7.98 10.08
CA TYR A 261 -21.58 6.57 9.70
C TYR A 261 -22.93 6.21 9.10
N ALA A 262 -24.04 6.85 9.52
CA ALA A 262 -25.34 6.66 8.90
C ALA A 262 -25.33 7.13 7.43
N SER A 263 -24.72 8.30 7.14
CA SER A 263 -24.54 8.79 5.78
C SER A 263 -23.62 7.88 4.94
N GLN A 264 -22.53 7.38 5.53
CA GLN A 264 -21.63 6.47 4.84
C GLN A 264 -22.30 5.14 4.50
N ALA A 265 -23.04 4.57 5.45
CA ALA A 265 -23.79 3.32 5.22
C ALA A 265 -24.79 3.45 4.07
N GLN A 266 -25.42 4.62 3.92
CA GLN A 266 -26.33 4.88 2.80
C GLN A 266 -25.59 4.91 1.45
N LYS A 267 -24.41 5.52 1.38
CA LYS A 267 -23.58 5.53 0.17
C LYS A 267 -23.05 4.13 -0.18
N ASP A 268 -22.61 3.38 0.81
CA ASP A 268 -22.10 2.02 0.64
C ASP A 268 -23.20 1.07 0.15
N ALA A 269 -24.43 1.23 0.65
CA ALA A 269 -25.59 0.49 0.18
C ALA A 269 -25.95 0.81 -1.29
N ALA A 270 -25.69 2.03 -1.75
CA ALA A 270 -25.90 2.44 -3.14
C ALA A 270 -24.88 1.83 -4.10
N ASN A 271 -23.66 1.48 -3.64
CA ASN A 271 -22.63 0.87 -4.47
C ASN A 271 -21.87 -0.26 -3.75
N PRO A 272 -22.52 -1.41 -3.52
CA PRO A 272 -21.94 -2.50 -2.76
C PRO A 272 -20.71 -3.12 -3.45
N VAL A 273 -20.64 -3.15 -4.78
CA VAL A 273 -19.48 -3.68 -5.51
C VAL A 273 -18.23 -2.82 -5.26
N GLN A 274 -18.36 -1.51 -5.30
CA GLN A 274 -17.25 -0.59 -5.03
C GLN A 274 -16.80 -0.68 -3.57
N ARG A 275 -17.75 -0.75 -2.63
CA ARG A 275 -17.45 -0.97 -1.21
C ARG A 275 -16.71 -2.29 -1.00
N GLY A 276 -17.20 -3.38 -1.58
CA GLY A 276 -16.57 -4.70 -1.51
C GLY A 276 -15.15 -4.73 -2.09
N ARG A 277 -14.94 -4.05 -3.22
CA ARG A 277 -13.60 -3.88 -3.81
C ARG A 277 -12.65 -3.20 -2.84
N SER A 278 -13.08 -2.11 -2.22
CA SER A 278 -12.27 -1.39 -1.22
C SER A 278 -11.92 -2.28 -0.03
N LEU A 279 -12.88 -3.05 0.48
CA LEU A 279 -12.68 -3.97 1.60
C LEU A 279 -11.70 -5.09 1.24
N VAL A 280 -11.90 -5.78 0.11
CA VAL A 280 -11.00 -6.85 -0.37
C VAL A 280 -9.57 -6.34 -0.57
N SER A 281 -9.41 -5.10 -1.06
CA SER A 281 -8.11 -4.46 -1.21
C SER A 281 -7.49 -4.12 0.15
N THR A 282 -8.23 -3.47 1.05
CA THR A 282 -7.75 -3.05 2.38
C THR A 282 -7.41 -4.26 3.26
N MET A 283 -8.22 -5.32 3.19
CA MET A 283 -7.99 -6.57 3.91
C MET A 283 -6.91 -7.45 3.24
N ALA A 284 -6.34 -6.98 2.14
CA ALA A 284 -5.26 -7.63 1.40
C ALA A 284 -5.54 -9.09 0.99
N CYS A 285 -6.79 -9.43 0.66
CA CYS A 285 -7.17 -10.79 0.26
C CYS A 285 -6.32 -11.30 -0.90
N GLY A 286 -6.01 -10.43 -1.87
CA GLY A 286 -5.16 -10.75 -3.02
C GLY A 286 -3.74 -11.16 -2.63
N HIS A 287 -3.20 -10.68 -1.50
CA HIS A 287 -1.86 -11.04 -1.06
C HIS A 287 -1.69 -12.56 -0.84
N CYS A 288 -2.72 -13.18 -0.27
CA CYS A 288 -2.71 -14.64 -0.05
C CYS A 288 -3.38 -15.41 -1.21
N HIS A 289 -4.36 -14.80 -1.91
CA HIS A 289 -5.16 -15.50 -2.90
C HIS A 289 -4.74 -15.26 -4.35
N THR A 290 -3.60 -14.60 -4.58
CA THR A 290 -2.99 -14.46 -5.91
C THR A 290 -1.69 -15.25 -5.96
N PRO A 291 -1.49 -16.19 -6.91
CA PRO A 291 -0.26 -16.95 -6.98
C PRO A 291 0.89 -16.09 -7.46
N VAL A 292 2.09 -16.39 -6.97
CA VAL A 292 3.31 -15.65 -7.29
C VAL A 292 4.36 -16.59 -7.93
N ASP A 293 5.27 -16.01 -8.71
CA ASP A 293 6.45 -16.71 -9.25
C ASP A 293 7.53 -16.93 -8.17
N ARG A 294 8.70 -17.45 -8.58
CA ARG A 294 9.84 -17.70 -7.68
C ARG A 294 10.41 -16.43 -7.08
N GLU A 295 10.29 -15.31 -7.77
CA GLU A 295 10.72 -13.98 -7.37
C GLU A 295 9.66 -13.26 -6.53
N GLY A 296 8.50 -13.89 -6.27
CA GLY A 296 7.41 -13.33 -5.47
C GLY A 296 6.53 -12.35 -6.23
N ARG A 297 6.59 -12.31 -7.58
CA ARG A 297 5.74 -11.46 -8.40
C ARG A 297 4.41 -12.14 -8.69
N ALA A 298 3.31 -11.40 -8.63
CA ALA A 298 2.00 -11.91 -8.99
C ALA A 298 1.98 -12.42 -10.44
N LEU A 299 1.45 -13.62 -10.63
CA LEU A 299 1.31 -14.19 -11.97
C LEU A 299 0.22 -13.44 -12.75
N PRO A 300 0.53 -12.90 -13.95
CA PRO A 300 -0.43 -12.13 -14.74
C PRO A 300 -1.71 -12.94 -15.03
N GLY A 301 -2.86 -12.27 -14.90
CA GLY A 301 -4.17 -12.88 -15.17
C GLY A 301 -4.68 -13.84 -14.09
N LEU A 302 -3.93 -14.05 -13.00
CA LEU A 302 -4.31 -14.95 -11.91
C LEU A 302 -4.70 -14.22 -10.61
N THR A 303 -5.05 -12.96 -10.68
CA THR A 303 -5.49 -12.18 -9.49
C THR A 303 -6.66 -12.87 -8.82
N LEU A 304 -6.54 -13.13 -7.52
CA LEU A 304 -7.50 -13.85 -6.68
C LEU A 304 -7.78 -15.31 -7.12
N ALA A 305 -7.01 -15.88 -8.05
CA ALA A 305 -7.23 -17.24 -8.55
C ALA A 305 -6.73 -18.34 -7.59
N GLY A 306 -6.16 -17.99 -6.44
CA GLY A 306 -5.66 -18.95 -5.46
C GLY A 306 -4.35 -19.62 -5.89
N GLY A 307 -3.91 -20.63 -5.14
CA GLY A 307 -2.72 -21.41 -5.48
C GLY A 307 -1.44 -20.98 -4.76
N ALA A 308 -1.47 -19.89 -3.98
CA ALA A 308 -0.35 -19.54 -3.13
C ALA A 308 -0.16 -20.60 -2.02
N LYS A 309 1.07 -21.05 -1.83
CA LYS A 309 1.42 -22.11 -0.88
C LYS A 309 2.06 -21.53 0.37
N PHE A 310 1.55 -21.94 1.53
CA PHE A 310 2.11 -21.63 2.83
C PHE A 310 2.54 -22.90 3.52
N ARG A 311 3.84 -23.02 3.83
CA ARG A 311 4.34 -24.16 4.58
C ARG A 311 4.18 -23.91 6.07
N MET A 312 3.35 -24.71 6.69
CA MET A 312 3.10 -24.69 8.13
C MET A 312 3.85 -25.82 8.80
N VAL A 313 4.69 -25.49 9.77
CA VAL A 313 5.58 -26.48 10.41
C VAL A 313 4.83 -27.69 10.99
N VAL A 314 3.61 -27.46 11.50
CA VAL A 314 2.83 -28.54 12.17
C VAL A 314 1.75 -29.14 11.28
N TRP A 315 1.18 -28.36 10.34
CA TRP A 315 0.00 -28.78 9.55
C TRP A 315 0.32 -29.14 8.11
N GLY A 316 1.55 -28.94 7.65
CA GLY A 316 1.94 -29.17 6.26
C GLY A 316 1.69 -27.98 5.34
N ASP A 317 1.60 -28.24 4.05
CA ASP A 317 1.41 -27.19 3.06
C ASP A 317 -0.07 -26.84 2.95
N ILE A 318 -0.40 -25.56 3.19
CA ILE A 318 -1.72 -24.97 2.95
C ILE A 318 -1.67 -24.28 1.59
N VAL A 319 -2.68 -24.50 0.76
CA VAL A 319 -2.84 -23.84 -0.54
C VAL A 319 -4.11 -23.01 -0.52
N THR A 320 -4.01 -21.75 -0.94
CA THR A 320 -5.15 -20.82 -0.89
C THR A 320 -6.16 -21.15 -1.97
N PRO A 321 -7.48 -21.06 -1.67
CA PRO A 321 -8.53 -21.33 -2.64
C PRO A 321 -8.64 -20.23 -3.70
N ASN A 322 -9.24 -20.60 -4.84
CA ASN A 322 -9.62 -19.70 -5.90
C ASN A 322 -10.85 -18.87 -5.49
N LEU A 323 -10.71 -17.54 -5.43
CA LEU A 323 -11.76 -16.58 -5.09
C LEU A 323 -12.43 -15.93 -6.32
N THR A 324 -12.08 -16.35 -7.54
CA THR A 324 -12.75 -15.86 -8.75
C THR A 324 -14.14 -16.45 -8.91
N SER A 325 -14.94 -15.87 -9.81
CA SER A 325 -16.31 -16.34 -10.06
C SER A 325 -16.41 -17.64 -10.88
N ASP A 326 -15.30 -18.35 -11.08
CA ASP A 326 -15.27 -19.61 -11.82
C ASP A 326 -16.17 -20.68 -11.18
N ASN A 327 -17.02 -21.33 -12.00
CA ASN A 327 -18.03 -22.29 -11.54
C ASN A 327 -17.50 -23.69 -11.22
N GLU A 328 -16.27 -24.02 -11.68
CA GLU A 328 -15.69 -25.35 -11.42
C GLU A 328 -14.67 -25.31 -10.28
N THR A 329 -13.81 -24.30 -10.27
CA THR A 329 -12.67 -24.23 -9.37
C THR A 329 -12.72 -23.07 -8.38
N GLY A 330 -13.60 -22.07 -8.63
CA GLY A 330 -13.73 -20.85 -7.86
C GLY A 330 -15.00 -20.77 -7.01
N LEU A 331 -15.39 -19.53 -6.70
CA LEU A 331 -16.56 -19.22 -5.85
C LEU A 331 -17.90 -19.32 -6.59
N GLY A 332 -17.91 -19.42 -7.92
CA GLY A 332 -19.15 -19.45 -8.71
C GLY A 332 -20.11 -20.57 -8.35
N ARG A 333 -19.59 -21.68 -7.84
CA ARG A 333 -20.37 -22.87 -7.39
C ARG A 333 -20.98 -22.76 -5.99
N TYR A 334 -20.67 -21.74 -5.21
CA TYR A 334 -21.11 -21.60 -3.82
C TYR A 334 -22.15 -20.50 -3.69
N GLY A 335 -23.08 -20.68 -2.75
CA GLY A 335 -24.02 -19.63 -2.35
C GLY A 335 -23.33 -18.49 -1.60
N ASP A 336 -23.97 -17.32 -1.59
CA ASP A 336 -23.41 -16.14 -0.92
C ASP A 336 -23.21 -16.36 0.58
N ASP A 337 -24.12 -17.09 1.23
CA ASP A 337 -24.01 -17.42 2.65
C ASP A 337 -22.89 -18.43 2.94
N ASP A 338 -22.57 -19.33 2.00
CA ASP A 338 -21.41 -20.20 2.13
C ASP A 338 -20.11 -19.40 2.10
N ILE A 339 -20.03 -18.44 1.20
CA ILE A 339 -18.86 -17.55 1.07
C ILE A 339 -18.73 -16.73 2.35
N LYS A 340 -19.80 -16.07 2.81
CA LYS A 340 -19.81 -15.30 4.06
C LYS A 340 -19.39 -16.15 5.25
N ARG A 341 -19.97 -17.33 5.41
CA ARG A 341 -19.66 -18.27 6.49
C ARG A 341 -18.19 -18.70 6.46
N ALA A 342 -17.62 -18.89 5.27
CA ALA A 342 -16.23 -19.27 5.12
C ALA A 342 -15.28 -18.19 5.65
N PHE A 343 -15.43 -16.94 5.23
CA PHE A 343 -14.48 -15.90 5.64
C PHE A 343 -14.78 -15.27 7.02
N THR A 344 -16.00 -15.41 7.57
CA THR A 344 -16.34 -14.85 8.89
C THR A 344 -16.31 -15.88 10.03
N ARG A 345 -16.53 -17.16 9.74
CA ARG A 345 -16.62 -18.21 10.76
C ARG A 345 -15.62 -19.34 10.55
N GLY A 346 -14.86 -19.31 9.46
CA GLY A 346 -13.92 -20.37 9.13
C GLY A 346 -14.59 -21.71 8.82
N ILE A 347 -15.84 -21.70 8.36
CA ILE A 347 -16.60 -22.92 8.03
C ILE A 347 -16.79 -22.98 6.52
N LYS A 348 -16.22 -24.00 5.88
CA LYS A 348 -16.36 -24.25 4.45
C LYS A 348 -17.78 -24.75 4.11
N HIS A 349 -18.11 -24.77 2.82
CA HIS A 349 -19.39 -25.26 2.30
C HIS A 349 -19.71 -26.71 2.73
N ASP A 350 -18.68 -27.55 2.87
CA ASP A 350 -18.78 -28.95 3.32
C ASP A 350 -18.90 -29.10 4.85
N GLY A 351 -18.99 -27.99 5.59
CA GLY A 351 -19.07 -27.96 7.04
C GLY A 351 -17.72 -28.12 7.75
N SER A 352 -16.63 -28.41 7.02
CA SER A 352 -15.31 -28.52 7.62
C SER A 352 -14.80 -27.17 8.08
N ARG A 353 -13.94 -27.16 9.13
CA ARG A 353 -13.35 -25.92 9.66
C ARG A 353 -12.03 -25.61 9.00
N MET A 354 -11.82 -24.33 8.71
CA MET A 354 -10.53 -23.79 8.32
C MET A 354 -9.67 -23.51 9.55
N LEU A 355 -8.36 -23.56 9.39
CA LEU A 355 -7.42 -23.07 10.40
C LEU A 355 -7.60 -21.56 10.58
N PRO A 356 -7.44 -21.03 11.81
CA PRO A 356 -7.55 -19.59 12.08
C PRO A 356 -6.39 -18.78 11.49
N PHE A 357 -5.36 -19.45 11.00
CA PHE A 357 -4.22 -18.88 10.33
C PHE A 357 -3.87 -19.77 9.10
N PRO A 358 -3.46 -19.21 7.96
CA PRO A 358 -3.22 -17.79 7.65
C PRO A 358 -4.50 -16.97 7.37
N MET A 359 -5.67 -17.61 7.27
CA MET A 359 -6.93 -16.91 7.03
C MET A 359 -7.49 -16.30 8.32
N GLY A 360 -7.50 -14.97 8.41
CA GLY A 360 -7.91 -14.22 9.61
C GLY A 360 -9.42 -14.14 9.84
N TRP A 361 -10.18 -15.23 9.64
CA TRP A 361 -11.64 -15.23 9.71
C TRP A 361 -12.18 -14.74 11.06
N ALA A 362 -11.46 -14.91 12.16
CA ALA A 362 -11.88 -14.39 13.46
C ALA A 362 -11.94 -12.85 13.50
N ALA A 363 -11.04 -12.17 12.80
CA ALA A 363 -11.09 -10.71 12.65
C ALA A 363 -12.24 -10.30 11.71
N TYR A 364 -12.47 -11.05 10.65
CA TYR A 364 -13.53 -10.76 9.69
C TYR A 364 -14.95 -11.04 10.23
N ALA A 365 -15.07 -11.80 11.32
CA ALA A 365 -16.34 -11.99 12.04
C ALA A 365 -16.94 -10.68 12.59
N HIS A 366 -16.14 -9.63 12.73
CA HIS A 366 -16.56 -8.31 13.20
C HIS A 366 -17.03 -7.37 12.09
N LEU A 367 -16.97 -7.79 10.84
CA LEU A 367 -17.54 -7.03 9.71
C LEU A 367 -19.05 -6.91 9.84
N THR A 368 -19.57 -5.75 9.47
CA THR A 368 -21.02 -5.56 9.41
C THR A 368 -21.67 -6.49 8.36
N PRO A 369 -22.92 -6.87 8.50
CA PRO A 369 -23.62 -7.65 7.46
C PRO A 369 -23.52 -7.00 6.07
N GLN A 370 -23.64 -5.66 6.02
CA GLN A 370 -23.54 -4.90 4.78
C GLN A 370 -22.14 -5.00 4.15
N ASP A 371 -21.07 -4.97 4.95
CA ASP A 371 -19.70 -5.14 4.47
C ASP A 371 -19.46 -6.58 3.97
N GLN A 372 -20.03 -7.57 4.65
CA GLN A 372 -19.96 -8.96 4.21
C GLN A 372 -20.65 -9.15 2.86
N ASP A 373 -21.85 -8.56 2.68
CA ASP A 373 -22.59 -8.58 1.42
C ASP A 373 -21.82 -7.84 0.32
N ALA A 374 -21.23 -6.71 0.63
CA ALA A 374 -20.41 -5.94 -0.30
C ALA A 374 -19.18 -6.73 -0.78
N ILE A 375 -18.48 -7.43 0.11
CA ILE A 375 -17.35 -8.29 -0.26
C ILE A 375 -17.80 -9.37 -1.23
N VAL A 376 -18.92 -10.05 -0.96
CA VAL A 376 -19.46 -11.09 -1.83
C VAL A 376 -19.86 -10.50 -3.19
N ALA A 377 -20.56 -9.36 -3.18
CA ALA A 377 -20.97 -8.65 -4.41
C ALA A 377 -19.76 -8.35 -5.30
N TYR A 378 -18.64 -7.85 -4.72
CA TYR A 378 -17.42 -7.63 -5.48
C TYR A 378 -16.80 -8.94 -5.99
N LEU A 379 -16.66 -9.97 -5.15
CA LEU A 379 -16.06 -11.25 -5.55
C LEU A 379 -16.84 -11.91 -6.70
N ARG A 380 -18.16 -11.70 -6.78
CA ARG A 380 -18.98 -12.13 -7.91
C ARG A 380 -18.64 -11.43 -9.24
N THR A 381 -18.07 -10.22 -9.18
CA THR A 381 -17.64 -9.48 -10.37
C THR A 381 -16.22 -9.81 -10.83
N VAL A 382 -15.44 -10.53 -10.02
CA VAL A 382 -14.08 -10.94 -10.40
C VAL A 382 -14.17 -11.92 -11.58
N PRO A 383 -13.48 -11.64 -12.70
CA PRO A 383 -13.54 -12.50 -13.87
C PRO A 383 -13.20 -13.97 -13.55
N PRO A 384 -13.92 -14.95 -14.13
CA PRO A 384 -13.66 -16.35 -13.85
C PRO A 384 -12.28 -16.78 -14.35
N VAL A 385 -11.51 -17.41 -13.48
CA VAL A 385 -10.21 -18.01 -13.83
C VAL A 385 -10.25 -19.48 -13.39
N LYS A 386 -10.17 -20.38 -14.35
CA LYS A 386 -10.10 -21.82 -14.04
C LYS A 386 -8.70 -22.15 -13.49
N ASN A 387 -8.61 -22.35 -12.19
CA ASN A 387 -7.37 -22.73 -11.52
C ASN A 387 -7.66 -23.86 -10.52
N GLN A 388 -7.25 -25.07 -10.86
CA GLN A 388 -7.44 -26.24 -10.01
C GLN A 388 -6.44 -26.22 -8.86
N ILE A 389 -6.93 -25.99 -7.65
CA ILE A 389 -6.11 -25.97 -6.44
C ILE A 389 -5.89 -27.39 -5.95
N PRO A 390 -4.62 -27.83 -5.79
CA PRO A 390 -4.33 -29.16 -5.25
C PRO A 390 -4.78 -29.25 -3.78
N PRO A 391 -5.17 -30.44 -3.30
CA PRO A 391 -5.52 -30.63 -1.90
C PRO A 391 -4.29 -30.34 -1.01
N PRO A 392 -4.50 -29.88 0.24
CA PRO A 392 -3.43 -29.63 1.19
C PRO A 392 -2.58 -30.90 1.40
N ALA A 393 -1.26 -30.76 1.29
CA ALA A 393 -0.34 -31.85 1.62
C ALA A 393 -0.19 -31.97 3.14
N ARG A 394 -0.57 -33.12 3.69
CA ARG A 394 -0.36 -33.41 5.12
C ARG A 394 1.09 -33.82 5.38
N LEU A 395 1.62 -33.39 6.53
CA LEU A 395 2.93 -33.89 6.98
C LEU A 395 2.83 -35.40 7.27
N GLY A 396 3.81 -36.18 6.80
CA GLY A 396 3.99 -37.55 7.24
C GLY A 396 4.32 -37.63 8.74
N LEU A 397 4.04 -38.76 9.37
CA LEU A 397 4.24 -38.97 10.81
C LEU A 397 5.64 -38.57 11.31
N PRO A 398 6.75 -38.89 10.62
CA PRO A 398 8.09 -38.47 11.04
C PRO A 398 8.26 -36.96 11.08
N SER A 399 7.79 -36.24 10.04
CA SER A 399 7.88 -34.77 9.96
C SER A 399 7.02 -34.09 11.01
N PHE A 400 5.85 -34.63 11.31
CA PHE A 400 4.97 -34.15 12.37
C PHE A 400 5.61 -34.31 13.76
N LEU A 401 6.27 -35.43 14.04
CA LEU A 401 6.97 -35.65 15.31
C LEU A 401 8.16 -34.73 15.48
N VAL A 402 8.94 -34.48 14.43
CA VAL A 402 10.04 -33.50 14.41
C VAL A 402 9.52 -32.11 14.68
N ALA A 403 8.44 -31.71 14.00
CA ALA A 403 7.82 -30.38 14.20
C ALA A 403 7.31 -30.21 15.63
N LYS A 404 6.64 -31.21 16.20
CA LYS A 404 6.20 -31.17 17.61
C LYS A 404 7.37 -31.12 18.60
N PHE A 405 8.43 -31.85 18.35
CA PHE A 405 9.63 -31.83 19.17
C PHE A 405 10.30 -30.45 19.15
N GLN A 406 10.42 -29.84 17.94
CA GLN A 406 10.95 -28.50 17.80
C GLN A 406 10.09 -27.44 18.53
N MET A 407 8.76 -27.56 18.53
CA MET A 407 7.87 -26.69 19.32
C MET A 407 8.07 -26.85 20.83
N LEU A 408 8.38 -28.05 21.28
CA LEU A 408 8.59 -28.32 22.71
C LEU A 408 9.90 -27.71 23.24
N ILE A 409 10.96 -27.71 22.44
CA ILE A 409 12.27 -27.20 22.82
C ILE A 409 12.50 -25.73 22.43
N GLY A 410 11.78 -25.20 21.45
CA GLY A 410 11.93 -23.85 20.90
C GLY A 410 11.21 -22.72 21.66
N GLY A 411 10.42 -23.04 22.69
CA GLY A 411 9.70 -22.04 23.47
C GLY A 411 8.62 -21.27 22.69
N LYS A 412 8.19 -20.11 23.24
CA LYS A 412 7.10 -19.27 22.65
C LYS A 412 7.51 -18.49 21.38
N ASP A 413 8.79 -18.47 21.05
CA ASP A 413 9.37 -17.66 19.98
C ASP A 413 9.60 -18.46 18.69
N PHE A 414 8.79 -19.48 18.45
CA PHE A 414 8.93 -20.29 17.25
C PHE A 414 8.49 -19.45 16.02
N PRO A 415 9.41 -19.09 15.09
CA PRO A 415 9.04 -18.33 13.93
C PRO A 415 8.11 -19.17 13.05
N ILE A 416 6.92 -18.65 12.75
CA ILE A 416 6.10 -19.15 11.66
C ILE A 416 6.83 -18.77 10.38
N VAL A 417 7.63 -19.69 9.85
CA VAL A 417 8.37 -19.45 8.60
C VAL A 417 7.40 -19.62 7.45
N ILE A 418 6.91 -18.50 6.93
CA ILE A 418 6.16 -18.45 5.69
C ILE A 418 7.21 -18.41 4.58
N PHE A 419 7.48 -19.55 3.97
CA PHE A 419 8.20 -19.57 2.70
C PHE A 419 7.16 -19.48 1.58
N PRO A 420 7.27 -18.56 0.63
CA PRO A 420 6.56 -18.69 -0.63
C PRO A 420 7.04 -19.99 -1.26
N GLY A 421 6.21 -21.02 -1.22
CA GLY A 421 6.54 -22.31 -1.76
C GLY A 421 6.68 -22.17 -3.28
N ASN A 422 7.83 -22.54 -3.84
CA ASN A 422 8.01 -22.69 -5.27
C ASN A 422 6.80 -23.41 -5.87
N ALA A 423 6.15 -22.81 -6.86
CA ALA A 423 5.22 -23.49 -7.74
C ALA A 423 6.02 -24.55 -8.54
N GLY A 424 6.31 -25.67 -7.88
CA GLY A 424 6.93 -26.83 -8.49
C GLY A 424 5.90 -27.57 -9.31
N SER A 425 6.07 -27.56 -10.62
CA SER A 425 5.58 -28.53 -11.61
C SER A 425 4.20 -29.16 -11.34
N ALA A 426 3.13 -28.37 -11.44
CA ALA A 426 1.88 -28.88 -11.97
C ALA A 426 1.96 -28.66 -13.49
N GLY A 427 1.81 -29.72 -14.27
CA GLY A 427 2.03 -29.73 -15.71
C GLY A 427 1.33 -28.59 -16.42
N ASN A 428 2.07 -27.92 -17.25
CA ASN A 428 1.63 -26.90 -18.16
C ASN A 428 0.50 -27.48 -19.06
N PRO A 429 -0.76 -27.06 -18.94
CA PRO A 429 -1.71 -27.34 -20.00
C PRO A 429 -1.34 -26.43 -21.17
N ALA A 430 -1.00 -27.03 -22.28
CA ALA A 430 -0.56 -26.51 -23.54
C ALA A 430 -1.07 -25.08 -23.82
N ALA A 431 -0.13 -24.18 -24.05
CA ALA A 431 -0.35 -22.94 -24.75
C ALA A 431 -0.83 -23.27 -26.19
N GLY A 432 -2.13 -23.14 -26.44
CA GLY A 432 -2.68 -23.08 -27.77
C GLY A 432 -2.22 -21.81 -28.46
N PRO A 433 -2.00 -21.82 -29.79
CA PRO A 433 -1.41 -20.71 -30.50
C PRO A 433 -2.34 -19.51 -30.51
N ALA A 434 -1.80 -18.34 -30.12
CA ALA A 434 -2.43 -17.05 -30.31
C ALA A 434 -2.66 -16.83 -31.82
N ALA A 435 -3.91 -16.83 -32.22
CA ALA A 435 -4.30 -16.40 -33.55
C ALA A 435 -4.04 -14.89 -33.68
N ALA A 436 -3.07 -14.55 -34.53
CA ALA A 436 -2.91 -13.23 -35.09
C ALA A 436 -4.14 -12.90 -35.98
N GLN A 437 -4.86 -11.82 -35.64
CA GLN A 437 -5.72 -11.10 -36.61
C GLN A 437 -5.61 -9.61 -36.31
N ARG A 438 -5.01 -8.96 -37.27
CA ARG A 438 -5.11 -7.65 -37.96
C ARG A 438 -5.63 -6.46 -37.12
#